data_3f6f654005160f64f402079195800edc
#
_entry.id   3f6f654005160f64f402079195800edc
#
_cell.length_a   1.000
_cell.length_b   1.000
_cell.length_c   1.000
_cell.angle_alpha   90.00
_cell.angle_beta   90.00
_cell.angle_gamma   90.00
#
_symmetry.space_group_name_H-M   'P 1'
#
loop_
_entity.id
_entity.type
_entity.pdbx_description
1 polymer ?
#
loop_
_entity_poly.entity_id
_entity_poly.type
_entity_poly.pdbx_seq_one_letter_code
_entity_poly.pdbx_strand_id
1 'polypeptide(L)' 'LKIKSIVRDSIFFKYIISKADGHIYHAKSNSLLGRNVSDVVEYFKNPLNEDVLKDLIAACERYWNT' A
#
# COMPACT_ATOMS: atom_id res chain seq x y z
N LEU A 1 13.02 -6.90 -0.93
CA LEU A 1 11.83 -6.16 -0.54
C LEU A 1 10.60 -7.05 -0.65
N LYS A 2 9.91 -7.22 0.47
CA LYS A 2 8.69 -8.02 0.50
C LYS A 2 7.48 -7.10 0.32
N ILE A 3 7.14 -6.83 -0.92
CA ILE A 3 6.05 -5.92 -1.25
C ILE A 3 4.74 -6.37 -0.60
N LYS A 4 4.48 -7.67 -0.59
CA LYS A 4 3.27 -8.21 0.01
C LYS A 4 3.17 -7.87 1.51
N SER A 5 4.28 -7.96 2.24
CA SER A 5 4.31 -7.59 3.65
C SER A 5 4.09 -6.10 3.83
N ILE A 6 4.69 -5.28 2.97
CA ILE A 6 4.51 -3.83 3.02
C ILE A 6 3.04 -3.47 2.79
N VAL A 7 2.38 -4.11 1.84
CA VAL A 7 0.97 -3.87 1.56
C VAL A 7 0.12 -4.25 2.78
N ARG A 8 0.38 -5.40 3.40
CA ARG A 8 -0.36 -5.84 4.58
C ARG A 8 -0.17 -4.89 5.75
N ASP A 9 1.06 -4.46 5.99
CA ASP A 9 1.35 -3.50 7.07
C ASP A 9 0.69 -2.16 6.79
N SER A 10 0.69 -1.72 5.53
CA SER A 10 0.04 -0.47 5.15
C SER A 10 -1.47 -0.53 5.41
N ILE A 11 -2.10 -1.66 5.16
CA ILE A 11 -3.52 -1.85 5.50
C ILE A 11 -3.72 -1.80 7.00
N PHE A 12 -2.86 -2.47 7.74
CA PHE A 12 -2.92 -2.50 9.20
C PHE A 12 -2.78 -1.10 9.80
N PHE A 13 -1.86 -0.30 9.28
CA PHE A 13 -1.66 1.07 9.76
C PHE A 13 -2.59 2.09 9.10
N LYS A 14 -3.47 1.62 8.22
CA LYS A 14 -4.47 2.45 7.52
C LYS A 14 -3.86 3.48 6.57
N TYR A 15 -2.68 3.21 6.05
CA TYR A 15 -2.12 4.00 4.95
C TYR A 15 -2.79 3.70 3.63
N ILE A 16 -3.32 2.48 3.49
CA ILE A 16 -4.21 2.11 2.39
C ILE A 16 -5.46 1.51 2.99
N ILE A 17 -6.59 1.74 2.34
CA ILE A 17 -7.90 1.42 2.89
C ILE A 17 -8.62 0.46 1.96
N SER A 18 -9.15 -0.64 2.53
CA SER A 18 -10.04 -1.54 1.81
C SER A 18 -11.47 -1.09 2.08
N LYS A 19 -12.19 -0.71 1.03
CA LYS A 19 -13.58 -0.27 1.16
C LYS A 19 -14.55 -1.44 1.04
N ALA A 20 -15.82 -1.17 1.33
CA ALA A 20 -16.86 -2.21 1.33
C ALA A 20 -17.04 -2.91 -0.02
N ASP A 21 -16.70 -2.24 -1.11
CA ASP A 21 -16.76 -2.82 -2.46
C ASP A 21 -15.58 -3.77 -2.76
N GLY A 22 -14.66 -3.92 -1.81
CA GLY A 22 -13.48 -4.76 -1.96
C GLY A 22 -12.29 -4.05 -2.61
N HIS A 23 -12.50 -2.86 -3.13
CA HIS A 23 -11.43 -2.09 -3.74
C HIS A 23 -10.51 -1.48 -2.69
N ILE A 24 -9.23 -1.35 -3.04
CA ILE A 24 -8.22 -0.82 -2.13
C ILE A 24 -7.76 0.55 -2.64
N TYR A 25 -7.78 1.52 -1.75
CA TYR A 25 -7.46 2.91 -2.07
C TYR A 25 -6.29 3.41 -1.24
N HIS A 26 -5.53 4.35 -1.80
CA HIS A 26 -4.49 5.04 -1.04
C HIS A 26 -5.16 6.07 -0.13
N ALA A 27 -4.93 5.95 1.18
CA ALA A 27 -5.64 6.81 2.16
C ALA A 27 -5.35 8.29 1.96
N LYS A 28 -4.13 8.63 1.63
CA LYS A 28 -3.70 10.02 1.51
C LYS A 28 -4.29 10.72 0.29
N SER A 29 -4.28 10.05 -0.85
CA SER A 29 -4.74 10.63 -2.11
C SER A 29 -6.12 10.14 -2.53
N ASN A 30 -6.65 9.13 -1.83
CA ASN A 30 -7.91 8.48 -2.17
C ASN A 30 -7.90 7.90 -3.57
N SER A 31 -6.74 7.52 -4.08
CA SER A 31 -6.59 6.93 -5.42
C SER A 31 -6.77 5.43 -5.36
N LEU A 32 -7.47 4.87 -6.35
CA LEU A 32 -7.66 3.43 -6.46
C LEU A 32 -6.32 2.76 -6.78
N LEU A 33 -5.90 1.83 -5.93
CA LEU A 33 -4.66 1.06 -6.12
C LEU A 33 -4.93 -0.29 -6.77
N GLY A 34 -6.04 -0.92 -6.45
CA GLY A 34 -6.39 -2.22 -7.00
C GLY A 34 -7.72 -2.71 -6.47
N ARG A 35 -8.17 -3.83 -7.02
CA ARG A 35 -9.45 -4.44 -6.63
C ARG A 35 -9.28 -5.45 -5.50
N ASN A 36 -8.04 -5.85 -5.23
CA ASN A 36 -7.72 -6.79 -4.16
C ASN A 36 -6.23 -6.66 -3.85
N VAL A 37 -5.76 -7.42 -2.85
CA VAL A 37 -4.37 -7.36 -2.41
C VAL A 37 -3.40 -7.74 -3.54
N SER A 38 -3.76 -8.74 -4.35
CA SER A 38 -2.91 -9.16 -5.45
C SER A 38 -2.71 -8.03 -6.47
N ASP A 39 -3.78 -7.31 -6.79
CA ASP A 39 -3.69 -6.17 -7.71
C ASP A 39 -2.80 -5.07 -7.15
N VAL A 40 -2.89 -4.81 -5.85
CA VAL A 40 -2.05 -3.80 -5.20
C VAL A 40 -0.59 -4.22 -5.23
N VAL A 41 -0.31 -5.49 -5.00
CA VAL A 41 1.06 -6.01 -5.10
C VAL A 41 1.61 -5.80 -6.51
N GLU A 42 0.81 -6.13 -7.53
CA GLU A 42 1.22 -5.92 -8.93
C GLU A 42 1.41 -4.44 -9.24
N TYR A 43 0.57 -3.57 -8.70
CA TYR A 43 0.71 -2.13 -8.84
C TYR A 43 2.09 -1.66 -8.34
N PHE A 44 2.51 -2.15 -7.19
CA PHE A 44 3.79 -1.74 -6.61
C PHE A 44 5.00 -2.42 -7.26
N LYS A 45 4.79 -3.53 -7.97
CA LYS A 45 5.87 -4.15 -8.73
C LYS A 45 6.22 -3.33 -9.97
N ASN A 46 5.32 -2.48 -10.43
CA ASN A 46 5.53 -1.64 -11.59
C ASN A 46 6.52 -0.51 -11.22
N PRO A 47 7.64 -0.36 -11.95
CA PRO A 47 8.61 0.70 -11.65
C PRO A 47 8.03 2.11 -11.69
N LEU A 48 6.98 2.32 -12.47
CA LEU A 48 6.32 3.63 -12.55
C LEU A 48 5.67 4.04 -11.23
N ASN A 49 5.39 3.07 -10.36
CA ASN A 49 4.72 3.31 -9.08
C ASN A 49 5.69 3.20 -7.90
N GLU A 50 6.99 3.20 -8.19
CA GLU A 50 8.01 3.04 -7.14
C GLU A 50 7.96 4.16 -6.10
N ASP A 51 7.65 5.37 -6.52
CA ASP A 51 7.58 6.51 -5.60
C ASP A 51 6.51 6.30 -4.52
N VAL A 52 5.36 5.79 -4.91
CA VAL A 52 4.28 5.49 -3.96
C VAL A 52 4.71 4.39 -3.00
N LEU A 53 5.38 3.37 -3.53
CA LEU A 53 5.89 2.28 -2.70
C LEU A 53 6.90 2.79 -1.67
N LYS A 54 7.82 3.65 -2.09
CA LYS A 54 8.81 4.24 -1.18
C LYS A 54 8.14 5.06 -0.07
N ASP A 55 7.09 5.80 -0.39
CA ASP A 55 6.32 6.54 0.60
C ASP A 55 5.73 5.61 1.65
N LEU A 56 5.15 4.51 1.22
CA LEU A 56 4.57 3.53 2.14
C LEU A 56 5.65 2.87 3.01
N ILE A 57 6.79 2.54 2.43
CA ILE A 57 7.90 1.96 3.17
C ILE A 57 8.37 2.93 4.25
N ALA A 58 8.57 4.19 3.90
CA ALA A 58 8.99 5.21 4.86
C ALA A 58 7.99 5.39 5.98
N ALA A 59 6.70 5.39 5.66
CA ALA A 59 5.65 5.51 6.65
C ALA A 59 5.63 4.31 7.60
N CYS A 60 5.76 3.09 7.05
CA CYS A 60 5.80 1.87 7.87
C CYS A 60 7.05 1.83 8.75
N GLU A 61 8.19 2.26 8.23
CA GLU A 61 9.43 2.26 9.01
C GLU A 61 9.33 3.09 10.29
N ARG A 62 8.53 4.13 10.28
CA ARG A 62 8.32 4.94 11.48
C ARG A 62 7.74 4.10 12.62
N TYR A 63 6.87 3.13 12.29
CA TYR A 63 6.31 2.25 13.30
C TYR A 63 7.26 1.13 13.66
N TRP A 64 7.99 0.60 12.67
CA TRP A 64 8.92 -0.51 12.92
C TRP A 64 10.11 -0.09 13.79
N ASN A 65 10.49 1.18 13.75
CA ASN A 65 11.65 1.70 14.46
C ASN A 65 11.31 2.43 15.77
N THR A 66 10.05 2.38 16.20
CA THR A 66 9.66 2.98 17.50
C THR A 66 9.62 1.92 18.65
#